data_1a8344712c3c721cc13e93e8aecc561e
#
_entry.id   1a8344712c3c721cc13e93e8aecc561e
#
_cell.length_a   1.000
_cell.length_b   1.000
_cell.length_c   1.000
_cell.angle_alpha   90.00
_cell.angle_beta   90.00
_cell.angle_gamma   90.00
#
_symmetry.space_group_name_H-M   'P 1'
#
loop_
_entity.id
_entity.type
_entity.pdbx_description
1 polymer ?
#
loop_
_entity_poly.entity_id
_entity_poly.type
_entity_poly.pdbx_seq_one_letter_code
_entity_poly.pdbx_strand_id
1 'polypeptide(L)'
;MNNEQHQNTQTSAALAIPSPFQKKTCWHALTGASILVMLGIAAFVIFEVVELLGFLEPVLLPILIAAVVAYLLEPIVSWLVRLKFSRPWAVVTVMFAALAVLVGFGATILPPLIRQTDELIDNRMELWNKTSELIDSTIEIPFISRTIDSVYRTSLRELNASHYTEAEIHDLRNARTAREKLGAYMTINSSFYQDRLMSWLTSGGRALYSTIGIMVSILITPIFAFYFLLEADKIKEKWPSILPLKVSKFRKDVVDTMEEINGYLISFFRGQMLVSIIEGILIAICLKLIGLPYAMTIGAAVCVLGIIPYLGIITAFIPAVLLAWFTWGDFQHVLIVSSIFLAVNQFDGWIIQPKIVGDSVELHPLTVMFSVLIWTLILGGLIGALLAVPLTAAIKVLYKRYIWQNASMRPMTEPVLPPEHPGEQPPDTPEGSAHA
;
A
#
# COMPACT_ATOMS: atom_id res chain seq x y z
N MET A 1 -10.51 46.41 72.27
CA MET A 1 -9.46 45.56 71.65
C MET A 1 -9.99 44.42 70.82
N ASN A 2 -11.31 44.30 70.47
CA ASN A 2 -11.86 43.16 69.72
C ASN A 2 -12.25 43.49 68.27
N ASN A 3 -12.09 44.73 67.77
CA ASN A 3 -12.52 45.07 66.40
C ASN A 3 -11.36 45.11 65.39
N GLU A 4 -10.13 45.18 65.83
CA GLU A 4 -8.97 45.20 64.92
C GLU A 4 -8.48 43.82 64.48
N GLN A 5 -8.81 42.74 65.28
CA GLN A 5 -8.45 41.37 64.87
C GLN A 5 -9.37 40.82 63.83
N HIS A 6 -10.63 41.27 63.72
CA HIS A 6 -11.58 40.76 62.65
C HIS A 6 -11.35 41.42 61.27
N GLN A 7 -10.78 42.66 61.23
CA GLN A 7 -10.42 43.33 59.98
C GLN A 7 -9.15 42.76 59.35
N ASN A 8 -8.18 42.34 60.13
CA ASN A 8 -6.93 41.75 59.61
C ASN A 8 -7.08 40.36 59.07
N THR A 9 -8.07 39.61 59.55
CA THR A 9 -8.33 38.25 59.00
C THR A 9 -9.07 38.28 57.66
N GLN A 10 -9.88 39.32 57.40
CA GLN A 10 -10.57 39.47 56.12
C GLN A 10 -9.67 40.05 55.02
N THR A 11 -8.67 40.84 55.36
CA THR A 11 -7.75 41.43 54.39
C THR A 11 -6.67 40.40 53.93
N SER A 12 -6.35 39.41 54.78
CA SER A 12 -5.43 38.32 54.40
C SER A 12 -6.03 37.30 53.47
N ALA A 13 -7.37 37.13 53.45
CA ALA A 13 -8.02 36.20 52.57
C ALA A 13 -8.17 36.73 51.09
N ALA A 14 -8.00 38.06 50.92
CA ALA A 14 -8.16 38.71 49.59
C ALA A 14 -6.92 38.68 48.71
N LEU A 15 -5.78 38.16 49.16
CA LEU A 15 -4.49 38.16 48.42
C LEU A 15 -3.98 36.74 48.09
N ALA A 16 -4.83 35.72 48.09
CA ALA A 16 -4.44 34.40 47.57
C ALA A 16 -4.56 34.38 46.04
N ILE A 17 -3.65 35.04 45.37
CA ILE A 17 -3.41 34.94 43.94
C ILE A 17 -2.42 33.76 43.73
N PRO A 18 -2.73 32.73 42.95
CA PRO A 18 -3.91 32.52 42.12
C PRO A 18 -5.05 31.81 42.85
N SER A 19 -6.31 32.12 42.46
CA SER A 19 -7.50 31.46 42.99
C SER A 19 -7.49 29.95 42.68
N PRO A 20 -8.23 29.10 43.45
CA PRO A 20 -8.31 27.67 43.15
C PRO A 20 -8.72 27.37 41.72
N PHE A 21 -9.59 28.18 41.15
CA PHE A 21 -10.02 28.09 39.75
C PHE A 21 -8.83 28.42 38.80
N GLN A 22 -8.11 29.47 39.03
CA GLN A 22 -6.92 29.83 38.23
C GLN A 22 -5.83 28.76 38.30
N LYS A 23 -5.58 28.17 39.49
CA LYS A 23 -4.65 27.03 39.60
C LYS A 23 -5.08 25.85 38.75
N LYS A 24 -6.36 25.48 38.80
CA LYS A 24 -6.88 24.36 38.02
C LYS A 24 -6.78 24.63 36.51
N THR A 25 -7.12 25.83 36.06
CA THR A 25 -7.00 26.26 34.66
C THR A 25 -5.55 26.28 34.19
N CYS A 26 -4.61 26.81 35.01
CA CYS A 26 -3.17 26.76 34.71
C CYS A 26 -2.65 25.31 34.59
N TRP A 27 -3.10 24.40 35.46
CA TRP A 27 -2.71 23.00 35.38
C TRP A 27 -3.23 22.34 34.08
N HIS A 28 -4.48 22.58 33.71
CA HIS A 28 -5.03 22.05 32.44
C HIS A 28 -4.30 22.66 31.22
N ALA A 29 -4.00 23.96 31.25
CA ALA A 29 -3.23 24.61 30.19
C ALA A 29 -1.80 24.04 30.09
N LEU A 30 -1.13 23.85 31.22
CA LEU A 30 0.22 23.26 31.28
C LEU A 30 0.22 21.82 30.81
N THR A 31 -0.78 21.01 31.20
CA THR A 31 -0.94 19.64 30.74
C THR A 31 -1.20 19.61 29.24
N GLY A 32 -2.09 20.48 28.73
CA GLY A 32 -2.35 20.60 27.30
C GLY A 32 -1.10 21.01 26.51
N ALA A 33 -0.34 22.00 27.01
CA ALA A 33 0.92 22.42 26.42
C ALA A 33 1.96 21.27 26.41
N SER A 34 2.07 20.54 27.51
CA SER A 34 2.98 19.38 27.59
C SER A 34 2.61 18.28 26.60
N ILE A 35 1.32 17.99 26.42
CA ILE A 35 0.84 17.02 25.42
C ILE A 35 1.19 17.51 24.01
N LEU A 36 0.97 18.79 23.70
CA LEU A 36 1.32 19.35 22.39
C LEU A 36 2.82 19.29 22.11
N VAL A 37 3.66 19.60 23.12
CA VAL A 37 5.12 19.48 22.99
C VAL A 37 5.52 18.03 22.78
N MET A 38 4.97 17.08 23.52
CA MET A 38 5.24 15.65 23.32
C MET A 38 4.81 15.17 21.93
N LEU A 39 3.65 15.61 21.45
CA LEU A 39 3.19 15.29 20.07
C LEU A 39 4.11 15.93 19.02
N GLY A 40 4.57 17.17 19.25
CA GLY A 40 5.53 17.84 18.38
C GLY A 40 6.88 17.12 18.32
N ILE A 41 7.41 16.69 19.46
CA ILE A 41 8.65 15.89 19.52
C ILE A 41 8.43 14.54 18.83
N ALA A 42 7.32 13.86 19.07
CA ALA A 42 7.01 12.59 18.43
C ALA A 42 6.91 12.75 16.91
N ALA A 43 6.22 13.78 16.42
CA ALA A 43 6.11 14.08 15.00
C ALA A 43 7.48 14.39 14.39
N PHE A 44 8.32 15.17 15.07
CA PHE A 44 9.68 15.48 14.64
C PHE A 44 10.53 14.21 14.54
N VAL A 45 10.51 13.35 15.56
CA VAL A 45 11.25 12.08 15.55
C VAL A 45 10.77 11.18 14.40
N ILE A 46 9.46 11.10 14.17
CA ILE A 46 8.90 10.32 13.05
C ILE A 46 9.41 10.89 11.72
N PHE A 47 9.40 12.22 11.55
CA PHE A 47 9.88 12.86 10.34
C PHE A 47 11.36 12.55 10.07
N GLU A 48 12.23 12.70 11.08
CA GLU A 48 13.67 12.37 10.98
C GLU A 48 13.91 10.89 10.66
N VAL A 49 13.12 9.98 11.25
CA VAL A 49 13.22 8.55 10.96
C VAL A 49 12.82 8.26 9.51
N VAL A 50 11.75 8.89 9.00
CA VAL A 50 11.30 8.73 7.62
C VAL A 50 12.36 9.27 6.64
N GLU A 51 12.96 10.42 6.92
CA GLU A 51 14.03 10.99 6.11
C GLU A 51 15.27 10.10 6.10
N LEU A 52 15.66 9.57 7.26
CA LEU A 52 16.75 8.59 7.38
C LEU A 52 16.47 7.30 6.61
N LEU A 53 15.24 6.77 6.69
CA LEU A 53 14.85 5.59 5.91
C LEU A 53 14.90 5.87 4.41
N GLY A 54 14.48 7.06 3.96
CA GLY A 54 14.60 7.51 2.57
C GLY A 54 16.06 7.58 2.10
N PHE A 55 16.95 8.09 2.94
CA PHE A 55 18.39 8.10 2.65
C PHE A 55 18.98 6.69 2.54
N LEU A 56 18.51 5.78 3.38
CA LEU A 56 18.96 4.38 3.41
C LEU A 56 18.23 3.48 2.39
N GLU A 57 17.21 4.00 1.69
CA GLU A 57 16.40 3.23 0.73
C GLU A 57 17.23 2.39 -0.24
N PRO A 58 18.30 2.91 -0.89
CA PRO A 58 19.08 2.14 -1.86
C PRO A 58 19.77 0.90 -1.27
N VAL A 59 19.99 0.89 0.04
CA VAL A 59 20.61 -0.25 0.76
C VAL A 59 19.54 -1.15 1.38
N LEU A 60 18.49 -0.55 1.96
CA LEU A 60 17.43 -1.29 2.64
C LEU A 60 16.55 -2.07 1.67
N LEU A 61 16.27 -1.52 0.49
CA LEU A 61 15.41 -2.16 -0.50
C LEU A 61 15.96 -3.52 -0.97
N PRO A 62 17.25 -3.66 -1.38
CA PRO A 62 17.82 -4.96 -1.72
C PRO A 62 17.76 -5.98 -0.59
N ILE A 63 18.02 -5.55 0.65
CA ILE A 63 17.97 -6.40 1.84
C ILE A 63 16.53 -6.86 2.10
N LEU A 64 15.58 -5.97 1.99
CA LEU A 64 14.16 -6.28 2.16
C LEU A 64 13.66 -7.26 1.09
N ILE A 65 14.01 -7.02 -0.17
CA ILE A 65 13.69 -7.95 -1.27
C ILE A 65 14.35 -9.31 -1.01
N ALA A 66 15.61 -9.33 -0.55
CA ALA A 66 16.30 -10.56 -0.20
C ALA A 66 15.61 -11.33 0.92
N ALA A 67 15.10 -10.63 1.96
CA ALA A 67 14.33 -11.25 3.03
C ALA A 67 13.01 -11.85 2.52
N VAL A 68 12.28 -11.12 1.67
CA VAL A 68 11.06 -11.62 1.04
C VAL A 68 11.36 -12.85 0.19
N VAL A 69 12.38 -12.79 -0.67
CA VAL A 69 12.81 -13.94 -1.50
C VAL A 69 13.19 -15.13 -0.61
N ALA A 70 13.92 -14.90 0.48
CA ALA A 70 14.24 -15.95 1.43
C ALA A 70 12.99 -16.57 2.07
N TYR A 71 12.01 -15.79 2.49
CA TYR A 71 10.74 -16.32 3.02
C TYR A 71 9.95 -17.16 2.00
N LEU A 72 10.03 -16.78 0.71
CA LEU A 72 9.37 -17.53 -0.36
C LEU A 72 10.08 -18.83 -0.68
N LEU A 73 11.42 -18.84 -0.66
CA LEU A 73 12.22 -20.00 -1.02
C LEU A 73 12.47 -20.98 0.14
N GLU A 74 12.36 -20.53 1.39
CA GLU A 74 12.59 -21.34 2.59
C GLU A 74 11.81 -22.68 2.62
N PRO A 75 10.52 -22.76 2.22
CA PRO A 75 9.82 -24.05 2.18
C PRO A 75 10.47 -25.05 1.23
N ILE A 76 10.98 -24.56 0.09
CA ILE A 76 11.63 -25.40 -0.93
C ILE A 76 12.98 -25.90 -0.40
N VAL A 77 13.73 -25.01 0.23
CA VAL A 77 15.01 -25.37 0.90
C VAL A 77 14.75 -26.39 2.00
N SER A 78 13.80 -26.14 2.88
CA SER A 78 13.44 -27.07 3.97
C SER A 78 12.95 -28.42 3.44
N TRP A 79 12.23 -28.45 2.31
CA TRP A 79 11.83 -29.68 1.65
C TRP A 79 13.04 -30.48 1.13
N LEU A 80 14.02 -29.83 0.47
CA LEU A 80 15.25 -30.48 0.04
C LEU A 80 16.08 -31.02 1.24
N VAL A 81 16.14 -30.27 2.34
CA VAL A 81 16.81 -30.73 3.56
C VAL A 81 16.15 -31.99 4.13
N ARG A 82 14.81 -32.08 4.09
CA ARG A 82 14.08 -33.31 4.46
C ARG A 82 14.40 -34.50 3.54
N LEU A 83 14.78 -34.23 2.28
CA LEU A 83 15.29 -35.24 1.35
C LEU A 83 16.76 -35.60 1.56
N LYS A 84 17.33 -35.26 2.73
CA LYS A 84 18.73 -35.53 3.16
C LYS A 84 19.80 -34.69 2.44
N PHE A 85 19.46 -33.61 1.76
CA PHE A 85 20.42 -32.62 1.31
C PHE A 85 21.01 -31.88 2.53
N SER A 86 22.32 -31.61 2.52
CA SER A 86 22.85 -30.67 3.51
C SER A 86 22.32 -29.25 3.22
N ARG A 87 22.05 -28.45 4.25
CA ARG A 87 21.46 -27.12 4.11
C ARG A 87 22.18 -26.22 3.10
N PRO A 88 23.53 -26.12 3.10
CA PRO A 88 24.25 -25.32 2.11
C PRO A 88 23.94 -25.73 0.65
N TRP A 89 23.98 -27.04 0.38
CA TRP A 89 23.70 -27.55 -0.97
C TRP A 89 22.22 -27.36 -1.37
N ALA A 90 21.28 -27.51 -0.44
CA ALA A 90 19.88 -27.23 -0.68
C ALA A 90 19.66 -25.75 -1.06
N VAL A 91 20.29 -24.82 -0.31
CA VAL A 91 20.22 -23.38 -0.60
C VAL A 91 20.79 -23.05 -1.97
N VAL A 92 22.01 -23.56 -2.27
CA VAL A 92 22.65 -23.34 -3.58
C VAL A 92 21.74 -23.83 -4.71
N THR A 93 21.21 -25.06 -4.60
CA THR A 93 20.33 -25.65 -5.63
C THR A 93 19.07 -24.82 -5.85
N VAL A 94 18.40 -24.39 -4.76
CA VAL A 94 17.18 -23.59 -4.85
C VAL A 94 17.46 -22.20 -5.41
N MET A 95 18.56 -21.56 -5.01
CA MET A 95 18.96 -20.25 -5.54
C MET A 95 19.28 -20.32 -7.04
N PHE A 96 20.01 -21.35 -7.48
CA PHE A 96 20.26 -21.55 -8.91
C PHE A 96 18.98 -21.85 -9.69
N ALA A 97 18.09 -22.66 -9.15
CA ALA A 97 16.79 -22.93 -9.76
C ALA A 97 15.95 -21.65 -9.88
N ALA A 98 15.88 -20.86 -8.81
CA ALA A 98 15.17 -19.57 -8.81
C ALA A 98 15.78 -18.59 -9.83
N LEU A 99 17.12 -18.51 -9.89
CA LEU A 99 17.80 -17.68 -10.88
C LEU A 99 17.53 -18.17 -12.31
N ALA A 100 17.56 -19.48 -12.55
CA ALA A 100 17.25 -20.05 -13.87
C ALA A 100 15.80 -19.76 -14.30
N VAL A 101 14.85 -19.83 -13.36
CA VAL A 101 13.45 -19.43 -13.60
C VAL A 101 13.37 -17.93 -13.92
N LEU A 102 14.04 -17.08 -13.17
CA LEU A 102 14.05 -15.62 -13.39
C LEU A 102 14.66 -15.26 -14.74
N VAL A 103 15.80 -15.85 -15.09
CA VAL A 103 16.47 -15.62 -16.37
C VAL A 103 15.62 -16.18 -17.54
N GLY A 104 15.05 -17.37 -17.40
CA GLY A 104 14.14 -17.96 -18.39
C GLY A 104 12.90 -17.12 -18.60
N PHE A 105 12.32 -16.61 -17.54
CA PHE A 105 11.17 -15.70 -17.58
C PHE A 105 11.54 -14.38 -18.28
N GLY A 106 12.67 -13.77 -17.90
CA GLY A 106 13.18 -12.56 -18.57
C GLY A 106 13.47 -12.77 -20.04
N ALA A 107 14.13 -13.87 -20.41
CA ALA A 107 14.45 -14.22 -21.79
C ALA A 107 13.19 -14.47 -22.65
N THR A 108 12.09 -14.90 -22.03
CA THR A 108 10.82 -15.13 -22.74
C THR A 108 10.01 -13.84 -22.89
N ILE A 109 10.09 -12.92 -21.94
CA ILE A 109 9.24 -11.72 -21.88
C ILE A 109 9.92 -10.49 -22.47
N LEU A 110 11.22 -10.27 -22.20
CA LEU A 110 11.93 -9.07 -22.67
C LEU A 110 11.95 -8.92 -24.21
N PRO A 111 12.27 -9.97 -25.02
CA PRO A 111 12.34 -9.81 -26.46
C PRO A 111 11.00 -9.42 -27.10
N PRO A 112 9.86 -10.05 -26.75
CA PRO A 112 8.58 -9.56 -27.22
C PRO A 112 8.31 -8.11 -26.80
N LEU A 113 8.60 -7.73 -25.57
CA LEU A 113 8.37 -6.38 -25.05
C LEU A 113 9.16 -5.31 -25.84
N ILE A 114 10.43 -5.58 -26.14
CA ILE A 114 11.27 -4.68 -26.93
C ILE A 114 10.71 -4.55 -28.34
N ARG A 115 10.46 -5.68 -29.03
CA ARG A 115 9.92 -5.65 -30.41
C ARG A 115 8.59 -4.90 -30.50
N GLN A 116 7.76 -5.04 -29.50
CA GLN A 116 6.46 -4.39 -29.41
C GLN A 116 6.56 -2.89 -29.24
N THR A 117 7.50 -2.46 -28.41
CA THR A 117 7.76 -1.03 -28.23
C THR A 117 8.27 -0.42 -29.54
N ASP A 118 9.13 -1.13 -30.24
CA ASP A 118 9.62 -0.72 -31.57
C ASP A 118 8.48 -0.65 -32.59
N GLU A 119 7.63 -1.70 -32.68
CA GLU A 119 6.46 -1.73 -33.57
C GLU A 119 5.44 -0.61 -33.24
N LEU A 120 5.21 -0.29 -31.97
CA LEU A 120 4.35 0.83 -31.56
C LEU A 120 4.94 2.18 -31.97
N ILE A 121 6.26 2.34 -31.86
CA ILE A 121 6.98 3.56 -32.26
C ILE A 121 6.95 3.69 -33.79
N ASP A 122 7.18 2.63 -34.52
CA ASP A 122 7.22 2.64 -35.98
C ASP A 122 5.82 2.86 -36.58
N ASN A 123 4.81 2.25 -36.01
CA ASN A 123 3.41 2.36 -36.47
C ASN A 123 2.64 3.53 -35.85
N ARG A 124 3.31 4.43 -35.13
CA ARG A 124 2.67 5.57 -34.42
C ARG A 124 1.74 6.40 -35.30
N MET A 125 2.10 6.60 -36.58
CA MET A 125 1.28 7.40 -37.51
C MET A 125 0.02 6.66 -37.95
N GLU A 126 0.09 5.33 -38.18
CA GLU A 126 -1.08 4.51 -38.51
C GLU A 126 -2.02 4.43 -37.28
N LEU A 127 -1.45 4.22 -36.11
CA LEU A 127 -2.18 4.23 -34.84
C LEU A 127 -2.87 5.57 -34.58
N TRP A 128 -2.16 6.67 -34.88
CA TRP A 128 -2.74 8.02 -34.79
C TRP A 128 -3.90 8.20 -35.74
N ASN A 129 -3.77 7.78 -36.99
CA ASN A 129 -4.83 7.89 -37.99
C ASN A 129 -6.06 7.06 -37.60
N LYS A 130 -5.90 5.80 -37.21
CA LYS A 130 -6.99 4.97 -36.68
C LYS A 130 -7.65 5.60 -35.43
N THR A 131 -6.83 6.03 -34.49
CA THR A 131 -7.33 6.67 -33.27
C THR A 131 -8.08 7.97 -33.58
N SER A 132 -7.62 8.75 -34.57
CA SER A 132 -8.29 9.99 -34.95
C SER A 132 -9.65 9.77 -35.59
N GLU A 133 -9.80 8.70 -36.40
CA GLU A 133 -11.09 8.34 -37.01
C GLU A 133 -12.11 7.87 -35.97
N LEU A 134 -11.67 7.11 -34.98
CA LEU A 134 -12.48 6.66 -33.86
C LEU A 134 -12.85 7.79 -32.88
N ILE A 135 -11.92 8.70 -32.65
CA ILE A 135 -12.19 9.92 -31.86
C ILE A 135 -13.27 10.73 -32.56
N ASP A 136 -13.23 10.89 -33.87
CA ASP A 136 -14.24 11.64 -34.61
C ASP A 136 -15.63 11.02 -34.46
N SER A 137 -15.76 9.69 -34.53
CA SER A 137 -17.06 9.02 -34.31
C SER A 137 -17.56 9.08 -32.85
N THR A 138 -16.65 9.09 -31.88
CA THR A 138 -16.99 9.12 -30.45
C THR A 138 -17.29 10.54 -29.96
N ILE A 139 -16.65 11.54 -30.55
CA ILE A 139 -16.82 12.96 -30.19
C ILE A 139 -18.19 13.50 -30.60
N GLU A 140 -18.87 12.88 -31.56
CA GLU A 140 -20.24 13.27 -31.97
C GLU A 140 -21.30 12.99 -30.89
N ILE A 141 -20.97 12.25 -29.82
CA ILE A 141 -21.87 12.04 -28.69
C ILE A 141 -22.12 13.37 -27.97
N PRO A 142 -23.37 13.84 -27.82
CA PRO A 142 -23.69 15.18 -27.31
C PRO A 142 -23.15 15.48 -25.90
N PHE A 143 -22.98 14.44 -25.08
CA PHE A 143 -22.41 14.60 -23.74
C PHE A 143 -20.90 14.89 -23.81
N ILE A 144 -20.18 14.19 -24.67
CA ILE A 144 -18.72 14.31 -24.83
C ILE A 144 -18.37 15.65 -25.47
N SER A 145 -19.09 16.06 -26.50
CA SER A 145 -18.87 17.35 -27.17
C SER A 145 -19.07 18.54 -26.24
N ARG A 146 -20.08 18.51 -25.37
CA ARG A 146 -20.31 19.56 -24.35
C ARG A 146 -19.19 19.60 -23.30
N THR A 147 -18.70 18.45 -22.89
CA THR A 147 -17.58 18.36 -21.94
C THR A 147 -16.31 18.93 -22.54
N ILE A 148 -16.00 18.57 -23.80
CA ILE A 148 -14.86 19.13 -24.54
C ILE A 148 -14.98 20.65 -24.68
N ASP A 149 -16.18 21.15 -25.00
CA ASP A 149 -16.43 22.60 -25.09
C ASP A 149 -16.18 23.33 -23.77
N SER A 150 -16.59 22.76 -22.66
CA SER A 150 -16.38 23.37 -21.34
C SER A 150 -14.90 23.42 -20.96
N VAL A 151 -14.19 22.31 -21.17
CA VAL A 151 -12.77 22.16 -20.87
C VAL A 151 -11.92 23.07 -21.78
N TYR A 152 -12.21 23.09 -23.08
CA TYR A 152 -11.56 23.97 -24.04
C TYR A 152 -11.71 25.47 -23.69
N ARG A 153 -12.92 25.92 -23.35
CA ARG A 153 -13.16 27.31 -22.93
C ARG A 153 -12.42 27.70 -21.66
N THR A 154 -12.27 26.77 -20.72
CA THR A 154 -11.50 26.99 -19.50
C THR A 154 -10.02 27.16 -19.82
N SER A 155 -9.45 26.29 -20.65
CA SER A 155 -8.05 26.36 -21.05
C SER A 155 -7.69 27.59 -21.88
N LEU A 156 -8.63 28.06 -22.72
CA LEU A 156 -8.45 29.33 -23.44
C LEU A 156 -8.35 30.55 -22.50
N ARG A 157 -8.99 30.51 -21.33
CA ARG A 157 -8.89 31.59 -20.33
C ARG A 157 -7.53 31.61 -19.64
N GLU A 158 -6.92 30.45 -19.51
CA GLU A 158 -5.62 30.25 -18.86
C GLU A 158 -4.44 30.32 -19.86
N LEU A 159 -4.74 30.55 -21.16
CA LEU A 159 -3.75 30.58 -22.23
C LEU A 159 -2.73 31.71 -22.00
N ASN A 160 -1.48 31.31 -21.78
CA ASN A 160 -0.38 32.26 -21.72
C ASN A 160 0.16 32.53 -23.13
N ALA A 161 -0.29 33.66 -23.72
CA ALA A 161 0.04 34.05 -25.09
C ALA A 161 1.54 34.24 -25.38
N SER A 162 2.39 34.37 -24.36
CA SER A 162 3.82 34.54 -24.54
C SER A 162 4.56 33.29 -25.04
N HIS A 163 3.92 32.11 -24.98
CA HIS A 163 4.53 30.85 -25.40
C HIS A 163 4.13 30.40 -26.81
N TYR A 164 3.30 31.18 -27.53
CA TYR A 164 2.73 30.81 -28.82
C TYR A 164 2.90 31.94 -29.84
N THR A 165 3.04 31.57 -31.10
CA THR A 165 3.04 32.54 -32.22
C THR A 165 1.60 33.07 -32.43
N GLU A 166 1.46 34.26 -33.06
CA GLU A 166 0.14 34.83 -33.35
C GLU A 166 -0.72 33.92 -34.24
N ALA A 167 -0.11 33.18 -35.17
CA ALA A 167 -0.80 32.20 -36.01
C ALA A 167 -1.36 31.04 -35.17
N GLU A 168 -0.56 30.48 -34.25
CA GLU A 168 -0.98 29.40 -33.34
C GLU A 168 -2.10 29.88 -32.42
N ILE A 169 -2.01 31.09 -31.87
CA ILE A 169 -3.05 31.66 -31.04
C ILE A 169 -4.36 31.83 -31.83
N HIS A 170 -4.28 32.22 -33.08
CA HIS A 170 -5.44 32.33 -33.95
C HIS A 170 -6.09 30.98 -34.19
N ASP A 171 -5.34 29.94 -34.49
CA ASP A 171 -5.83 28.56 -34.69
C ASP A 171 -6.40 27.96 -33.37
N LEU A 172 -5.70 28.16 -32.28
CA LEU A 172 -6.17 27.72 -30.96
C LEU A 172 -7.50 28.37 -30.54
N ARG A 173 -7.74 29.62 -30.92
CA ARG A 173 -8.98 30.38 -30.61
C ARG A 173 -10.13 30.09 -31.56
N ASN A 174 -9.86 29.68 -32.78
CA ASN A 174 -10.83 29.50 -33.84
C ASN A 174 -11.25 28.05 -34.07
N ALA A 175 -10.86 27.14 -33.20
CA ALA A 175 -11.26 25.73 -33.25
C ALA A 175 -12.80 25.59 -33.21
N ARG A 176 -13.38 25.05 -34.28
CA ARG A 176 -14.82 24.93 -34.47
C ARG A 176 -15.32 23.53 -34.16
N THR A 177 -14.61 22.52 -34.65
CA THR A 177 -14.98 21.13 -34.42
C THR A 177 -14.55 20.66 -33.03
N ALA A 178 -15.22 19.66 -32.48
CA ALA A 178 -14.84 19.11 -31.18
C ALA A 178 -13.42 18.51 -31.18
N ARG A 179 -12.98 18.00 -32.33
CA ARG A 179 -11.61 17.53 -32.55
C ARG A 179 -10.59 18.67 -32.49
N GLU A 180 -10.83 19.78 -33.20
CA GLU A 180 -9.96 20.96 -33.15
C GLU A 180 -9.87 21.54 -31.73
N LYS A 181 -10.99 21.57 -31.00
CA LYS A 181 -11.03 22.01 -29.60
C LYS A 181 -10.24 21.08 -28.67
N LEU A 182 -10.35 19.76 -28.89
CA LEU A 182 -9.53 18.79 -28.14
C LEU A 182 -8.05 18.92 -28.45
N GLY A 183 -7.69 19.09 -29.73
CA GLY A 183 -6.33 19.36 -30.17
C GLY A 183 -5.76 20.65 -29.56
N ALA A 184 -6.54 21.74 -29.59
CA ALA A 184 -6.18 23.00 -28.95
C ALA A 184 -5.99 22.85 -27.43
N TYR A 185 -6.89 22.12 -26.75
CA TYR A 185 -6.74 21.81 -25.33
C TYR A 185 -5.42 21.07 -25.03
N MET A 186 -5.12 20.04 -25.80
CA MET A 186 -3.88 19.26 -25.65
C MET A 186 -2.64 20.12 -25.90
N THR A 187 -2.68 21.02 -26.90
CA THR A 187 -1.58 21.93 -27.22
C THR A 187 -1.37 22.96 -26.11
N ILE A 188 -2.44 23.57 -25.62
CA ILE A 188 -2.39 24.57 -24.52
C ILE A 188 -1.82 23.95 -23.23
N ASN A 189 -2.17 22.72 -22.96
CA ASN A 189 -1.72 22.01 -21.76
C ASN A 189 -0.52 21.09 -22.00
N SER A 190 0.10 21.14 -23.18
CA SER A 190 1.20 20.23 -23.57
C SER A 190 2.39 20.30 -22.62
N SER A 191 2.79 21.49 -22.18
CA SER A 191 3.86 21.68 -21.20
C SER A 191 3.53 21.00 -19.86
N PHE A 192 2.32 21.16 -19.37
CA PHE A 192 1.87 20.50 -18.13
C PHE A 192 1.96 18.97 -18.24
N TYR A 193 1.50 18.40 -19.35
CA TYR A 193 1.57 16.94 -19.55
C TYR A 193 3.00 16.46 -19.79
N GLN A 194 3.81 17.22 -20.56
CA GLN A 194 5.22 16.92 -20.78
C GLN A 194 6.02 16.99 -19.47
N ASP A 195 5.82 18.03 -18.67
CA ASP A 195 6.50 18.18 -17.39
C ASP A 195 6.08 17.08 -16.39
N ARG A 196 4.82 16.71 -16.39
CA ARG A 196 4.31 15.59 -15.56
C ARG A 196 4.86 14.26 -16.06
N LEU A 197 4.80 13.99 -17.35
CA LEU A 197 5.34 12.76 -17.93
C LEU A 197 6.86 12.70 -17.73
N MET A 198 7.59 13.80 -18.01
CA MET A 198 9.03 13.87 -17.78
C MET A 198 9.38 13.78 -16.29
N SER A 199 8.62 14.40 -15.41
CA SER A 199 8.82 14.25 -13.97
C SER A 199 8.54 12.81 -13.52
N TRP A 200 7.53 12.15 -14.08
CA TRP A 200 7.22 10.75 -13.81
C TRP A 200 8.28 9.81 -14.38
N LEU A 201 8.69 10.01 -15.63
CA LEU A 201 9.77 9.27 -16.28
C LEU A 201 11.13 9.53 -15.61
N THR A 202 11.42 10.77 -15.23
CA THR A 202 12.67 11.11 -14.53
C THR A 202 12.64 10.72 -13.07
N SER A 203 11.47 10.69 -12.39
CA SER A 203 11.33 10.18 -11.04
C SER A 203 11.43 8.65 -11.01
N GLY A 204 10.77 7.97 -11.95
CA GLY A 204 11.00 6.54 -12.24
C GLY A 204 12.41 6.29 -12.77
N GLY A 205 12.92 7.20 -13.62
CA GLY A 205 14.29 7.17 -14.14
C GLY A 205 15.35 7.52 -13.10
N ARG A 206 15.10 8.36 -12.09
CA ARG A 206 16.06 8.56 -10.99
C ARG A 206 16.27 7.31 -10.15
N ALA A 207 15.25 6.49 -9.98
CA ALA A 207 15.40 5.14 -9.43
C ALA A 207 16.25 4.24 -10.37
N LEU A 208 16.19 4.47 -11.69
CA LEU A 208 17.03 3.79 -12.69
C LEU A 208 18.39 4.47 -12.87
N TYR A 209 18.54 5.77 -12.59
CA TYR A 209 19.80 6.53 -12.76
C TYR A 209 20.86 6.22 -11.71
N SER A 210 20.53 5.56 -10.64
CA SER A 210 21.54 4.90 -9.85
C SER A 210 21.90 3.57 -10.54
N THR A 211 22.49 3.62 -11.74
CA THR A 211 23.09 2.43 -12.38
C THR A 211 23.95 1.67 -11.37
N ILE A 212 24.65 2.39 -10.50
CA ILE A 212 25.37 1.85 -9.36
C ILE A 212 24.40 1.23 -8.36
N GLY A 213 23.31 1.89 -8.02
CA GLY A 213 22.29 1.36 -7.09
C GLY A 213 21.62 0.08 -7.59
N ILE A 214 21.31 0.01 -8.88
CA ILE A 214 20.76 -1.21 -9.51
C ILE A 214 21.80 -2.31 -9.55
N MET A 215 23.03 -2.04 -9.96
CA MET A 215 24.11 -3.03 -9.95
C MET A 215 24.38 -3.53 -8.55
N VAL A 216 24.43 -2.63 -7.56
CA VAL A 216 24.56 -2.96 -6.15
C VAL A 216 23.37 -3.81 -5.69
N SER A 217 22.13 -3.46 -6.05
CA SER A 217 20.93 -4.21 -5.70
C SER A 217 20.92 -5.62 -6.32
N ILE A 218 21.27 -5.74 -7.59
CA ILE A 218 21.37 -7.03 -8.30
C ILE A 218 22.42 -7.93 -7.65
N LEU A 219 23.52 -7.36 -7.16
CA LEU A 219 24.57 -8.12 -6.50
C LEU A 219 24.24 -8.44 -5.04
N ILE A 220 23.73 -7.47 -4.31
CA ILE A 220 23.45 -7.58 -2.86
C ILE A 220 22.26 -8.49 -2.59
N THR A 221 21.16 -8.38 -3.34
CA THR A 221 19.95 -9.17 -3.10
C THR A 221 20.19 -10.68 -3.06
N PRO A 222 20.84 -11.32 -4.05
CA PRO A 222 21.09 -12.76 -3.98
C PRO A 222 22.07 -13.15 -2.87
N ILE A 223 23.04 -12.29 -2.55
CA ILE A 223 23.99 -12.55 -1.46
C ILE A 223 23.24 -12.56 -0.12
N PHE A 224 22.43 -11.56 0.16
CA PHE A 224 21.64 -11.51 1.40
C PHE A 224 20.58 -12.62 1.44
N ALA A 225 19.90 -12.92 0.32
CA ALA A 225 18.94 -14.03 0.25
C ALA A 225 19.63 -15.37 0.55
N PHE A 226 20.83 -15.59 0.02
CA PHE A 226 21.63 -16.76 0.32
C PHE A 226 21.96 -16.89 1.82
N TYR A 227 22.44 -15.81 2.45
CA TYR A 227 22.75 -15.80 3.88
C TYR A 227 21.49 -15.96 4.75
N PHE A 228 20.38 -15.30 4.40
CA PHE A 228 19.12 -15.46 5.12
C PHE A 228 18.63 -16.91 5.06
N LEU A 229 18.67 -17.56 3.89
CA LEU A 229 18.31 -18.96 3.73
C LEU A 229 19.27 -19.91 4.47
N LEU A 230 20.58 -19.64 4.39
CA LEU A 230 21.59 -20.48 5.01
C LEU A 230 21.49 -20.45 6.54
N GLU A 231 21.25 -19.28 7.10
CA GLU A 231 21.25 -19.04 8.55
C GLU A 231 19.86 -18.90 9.16
N ALA A 232 18.80 -19.18 8.40
CA ALA A 232 17.42 -19.00 8.85
C ALA A 232 17.13 -19.64 10.21
N ASP A 233 17.61 -20.89 10.45
CA ASP A 233 17.43 -21.58 11.72
C ASP A 233 18.19 -20.91 12.85
N LYS A 234 19.44 -20.50 12.60
CA LYS A 234 20.25 -19.79 13.60
C LYS A 234 19.69 -18.41 13.94
N ILE A 235 19.19 -17.69 12.93
CA ILE A 235 18.54 -16.41 13.13
C ILE A 235 17.31 -16.60 14.02
N LYS A 236 16.46 -17.57 13.69
CA LYS A 236 15.25 -17.88 14.46
C LYS A 236 15.54 -18.25 15.92
N GLU A 237 16.64 -19.00 16.17
CA GLU A 237 17.01 -19.41 17.53
C GLU A 237 17.67 -18.29 18.33
N LYS A 238 18.54 -17.48 17.68
CA LYS A 238 19.42 -16.53 18.38
C LYS A 238 18.87 -15.12 18.49
N TRP A 239 17.96 -14.68 17.61
CA TRP A 239 17.47 -13.31 17.61
C TRP A 239 16.87 -12.86 18.97
N PRO A 240 16.19 -13.74 19.77
CA PRO A 240 15.68 -13.30 21.08
C PRO A 240 16.81 -12.96 22.05
N SER A 241 18.01 -13.56 21.89
CA SER A 241 19.16 -13.30 22.76
C SER A 241 19.86 -11.97 22.46
N ILE A 242 19.66 -11.41 21.26
CA ILE A 242 20.24 -10.13 20.84
C ILE A 242 19.47 -8.94 21.45
N LEU A 243 18.21 -9.15 21.87
CA LEU A 243 17.40 -8.11 22.48
C LEU A 243 18.09 -7.59 23.77
N PRO A 244 18.36 -6.27 23.87
CA PRO A 244 19.00 -5.67 25.04
C PRO A 244 18.03 -5.52 26.23
N LEU A 245 17.22 -6.56 26.47
CA LEU A 245 16.20 -6.60 27.52
C LEU A 245 16.59 -7.66 28.55
N LYS A 246 16.49 -7.28 29.83
CA LYS A 246 16.68 -8.25 30.92
C LYS A 246 15.63 -9.37 30.80
N VAL A 247 15.98 -10.57 31.22
CA VAL A 247 15.05 -11.73 31.25
C VAL A 247 13.89 -11.35 32.17
N SER A 248 12.72 -11.10 31.58
CA SER A 248 11.53 -10.62 32.28
C SER A 248 10.28 -11.03 31.49
N LYS A 249 9.13 -10.90 32.11
CA LYS A 249 7.82 -11.11 31.45
C LYS A 249 7.72 -10.21 30.20
N PHE A 250 8.15 -8.95 30.32
CA PHE A 250 8.14 -7.99 29.22
C PHE A 250 8.99 -8.47 28.01
N ARG A 251 10.20 -9.02 28.26
CA ARG A 251 11.02 -9.58 27.18
C ARG A 251 10.31 -10.72 26.46
N LYS A 252 9.68 -11.63 27.23
CA LYS A 252 8.91 -12.74 26.64
C LYS A 252 7.76 -12.20 25.80
N ASP A 253 6.99 -11.24 26.31
CA ASP A 253 5.87 -10.63 25.58
C ASP A 253 6.34 -9.97 24.27
N VAL A 254 7.51 -9.31 24.25
CA VAL A 254 8.11 -8.72 23.04
C VAL A 254 8.51 -9.81 22.05
N VAL A 255 9.18 -10.87 22.52
CA VAL A 255 9.58 -12.01 21.68
C VAL A 255 8.37 -12.66 21.03
N ASP A 256 7.35 -13.02 21.83
CA ASP A 256 6.13 -13.65 21.34
C ASP A 256 5.40 -12.75 20.32
N THR A 257 5.38 -11.43 20.55
CA THR A 257 4.79 -10.46 19.62
C THR A 257 5.56 -10.40 18.28
N MET A 258 6.89 -10.39 18.33
CA MET A 258 7.70 -10.38 17.12
C MET A 258 7.60 -11.68 16.33
N GLU A 259 7.50 -12.82 17.02
CA GLU A 259 7.26 -14.12 16.37
C GLU A 259 5.88 -14.17 15.71
N GLU A 260 4.87 -13.62 16.34
CA GLU A 260 3.53 -13.49 15.77
C GLU A 260 3.55 -12.62 14.51
N ILE A 261 4.16 -11.42 14.57
CA ILE A 261 4.34 -10.53 13.42
C ILE A 261 5.10 -11.24 12.30
N ASN A 262 6.20 -11.93 12.60
CA ASN A 262 6.98 -12.68 11.62
C ASN A 262 6.15 -13.80 10.96
N GLY A 263 5.30 -14.48 11.73
CA GLY A 263 4.35 -15.47 11.20
C GLY A 263 3.39 -14.86 10.18
N TYR A 264 2.82 -13.69 10.47
CA TYR A 264 1.96 -12.95 9.53
C TYR A 264 2.71 -12.52 8.26
N LEU A 265 3.96 -12.03 8.39
CA LEU A 265 4.79 -11.65 7.25
C LEU A 265 5.01 -12.84 6.30
N ILE A 266 5.43 -13.98 6.84
CA ILE A 266 5.69 -15.19 6.06
C ILE A 266 4.42 -15.66 5.35
N SER A 267 3.30 -15.74 6.07
CA SER A 267 2.01 -16.17 5.53
C SER A 267 1.52 -15.23 4.44
N PHE A 268 1.64 -13.92 4.66
CA PHE A 268 1.25 -12.90 3.70
C PHE A 268 2.06 -13.01 2.40
N PHE A 269 3.39 -12.98 2.46
CA PHE A 269 4.19 -13.02 1.24
C PHE A 269 4.02 -14.33 0.45
N ARG A 270 3.92 -15.45 1.14
CA ARG A 270 3.65 -16.76 0.48
C ARG A 270 2.28 -16.78 -0.16
N GLY A 271 1.27 -16.33 0.56
CA GLY A 271 -0.09 -16.23 0.03
C GLY A 271 -0.17 -15.29 -1.17
N GLN A 272 0.37 -14.09 -1.04
CA GLN A 272 0.33 -13.08 -2.08
C GLN A 272 1.09 -13.49 -3.35
N MET A 273 2.26 -14.16 -3.21
CA MET A 273 2.95 -14.72 -4.35
C MET A 273 2.10 -15.76 -5.09
N LEU A 274 1.45 -16.66 -4.35
CA LEU A 274 0.60 -17.68 -4.97
C LEU A 274 -0.61 -17.06 -5.66
N VAL A 275 -1.24 -16.08 -5.03
CA VAL A 275 -2.34 -15.29 -5.59
C VAL A 275 -1.89 -14.62 -6.88
N SER A 276 -0.78 -13.89 -6.88
CA SER A 276 -0.28 -13.15 -8.05
C SER A 276 0.05 -14.07 -9.23
N ILE A 277 0.61 -15.25 -8.96
CA ILE A 277 0.89 -16.25 -10.01
C ILE A 277 -0.42 -16.75 -10.64
N ILE A 278 -1.40 -17.12 -9.81
CA ILE A 278 -2.70 -17.62 -10.31
C ILE A 278 -3.41 -16.53 -11.11
N GLU A 279 -3.45 -15.33 -10.59
CA GLU A 279 -4.08 -14.16 -11.20
C GLU A 279 -3.43 -13.83 -12.55
N GLY A 280 -2.09 -13.75 -12.61
CA GLY A 280 -1.37 -13.49 -13.84
C GLY A 280 -1.55 -14.60 -14.89
N ILE A 281 -1.61 -15.87 -14.49
CA ILE A 281 -1.92 -16.99 -15.39
C ILE A 281 -3.34 -16.86 -15.93
N LEU A 282 -4.33 -16.57 -15.08
CA LEU A 282 -5.73 -16.40 -15.51
C LEU A 282 -5.86 -15.26 -16.52
N ILE A 283 -5.26 -14.09 -16.22
CA ILE A 283 -5.25 -12.95 -17.14
C ILE A 283 -4.58 -13.33 -18.47
N ALA A 284 -3.40 -13.97 -18.43
CA ALA A 284 -2.70 -14.40 -19.64
C ALA A 284 -3.57 -15.32 -20.51
N ILE A 285 -4.23 -16.31 -19.90
CA ILE A 285 -5.11 -17.25 -20.60
C ILE A 285 -6.31 -16.52 -21.20
N CYS A 286 -7.03 -15.72 -20.40
CA CYS A 286 -8.21 -14.99 -20.87
C CYS A 286 -7.89 -14.03 -22.02
N LEU A 287 -6.81 -13.24 -21.88
CA LEU A 287 -6.38 -12.33 -22.94
C LEU A 287 -5.91 -13.06 -24.20
N LYS A 288 -5.24 -14.21 -24.05
CA LYS A 288 -4.83 -15.04 -25.19
C LYS A 288 -6.02 -15.65 -25.93
N LEU A 289 -7.06 -16.07 -25.21
CA LEU A 289 -8.28 -16.63 -25.80
C LEU A 289 -9.03 -15.63 -26.69
N ILE A 290 -9.01 -14.36 -26.34
CA ILE A 290 -9.60 -13.29 -27.18
C ILE A 290 -8.65 -12.84 -28.31
N GLY A 291 -7.41 -13.36 -28.35
CA GLY A 291 -6.42 -13.03 -29.38
C GLY A 291 -5.69 -11.72 -29.15
N LEU A 292 -5.70 -11.16 -27.91
CA LEU A 292 -4.93 -9.95 -27.63
C LEU A 292 -3.42 -10.23 -27.80
N PRO A 293 -2.70 -9.43 -28.60
CA PRO A 293 -1.26 -9.55 -28.67
C PRO A 293 -0.65 -9.30 -27.27
N TYR A 294 0.46 -9.99 -26.99
CA TYR A 294 1.21 -9.81 -25.73
C TYR A 294 0.50 -10.26 -24.45
N ALA A 295 -0.58 -11.03 -24.56
CA ALA A 295 -1.33 -11.57 -23.43
C ALA A 295 -0.44 -12.25 -22.38
N MET A 296 0.57 -13.03 -22.83
CA MET A 296 1.50 -13.72 -21.92
C MET A 296 2.39 -12.72 -21.17
N THR A 297 2.83 -11.66 -21.84
CA THR A 297 3.65 -10.59 -21.24
C THR A 297 2.86 -9.82 -20.18
N ILE A 298 1.61 -9.50 -20.48
CA ILE A 298 0.70 -8.81 -19.56
C ILE A 298 0.47 -9.68 -18.31
N GLY A 299 0.13 -10.96 -18.51
CA GLY A 299 -0.07 -11.88 -17.38
C GLY A 299 1.19 -12.11 -16.55
N ALA A 300 2.35 -12.18 -17.21
CA ALA A 300 3.63 -12.28 -16.54
C ALA A 300 3.97 -11.00 -15.70
N ALA A 301 3.64 -9.83 -16.22
CA ALA A 301 3.76 -8.58 -15.46
C ALA A 301 2.88 -8.61 -14.20
N VAL A 302 1.66 -9.14 -14.30
CA VAL A 302 0.77 -9.34 -13.13
C VAL A 302 1.39 -10.31 -12.13
N CYS A 303 1.96 -11.45 -12.58
CA CYS A 303 2.64 -12.39 -11.68
C CYS A 303 3.75 -11.73 -10.86
N VAL A 304 4.54 -10.85 -11.47
CA VAL A 304 5.69 -10.22 -10.79
C VAL A 304 5.25 -9.04 -9.93
N LEU A 305 4.46 -8.13 -10.49
CA LEU A 305 4.05 -6.90 -9.81
C LEU A 305 2.92 -7.13 -8.79
N GLY A 306 2.16 -8.21 -8.95
CA GLY A 306 1.07 -8.60 -8.05
C GLY A 306 1.53 -9.06 -6.66
N ILE A 307 2.85 -9.22 -6.43
CA ILE A 307 3.40 -9.38 -5.07
C ILE A 307 3.01 -8.19 -4.19
N ILE A 308 2.85 -7.02 -4.78
CA ILE A 308 2.26 -5.85 -4.12
C ILE A 308 0.77 -5.81 -4.48
N PRO A 309 -0.14 -5.90 -3.50
CA PRO A 309 -1.59 -5.91 -3.76
C PRO A 309 -2.02 -4.73 -4.63
N TYR A 310 -2.91 -4.99 -5.57
CA TYR A 310 -3.46 -4.03 -6.54
C TYR A 310 -2.46 -3.49 -7.59
N LEU A 311 -1.15 -3.45 -7.30
CA LEU A 311 -0.16 -2.87 -8.22
C LEU A 311 -0.08 -3.68 -9.52
N GLY A 312 -0.08 -5.00 -9.44
CA GLY A 312 -0.02 -5.89 -10.61
C GLY A 312 -1.16 -5.65 -11.60
N ILE A 313 -2.40 -5.64 -11.09
CA ILE A 313 -3.58 -5.42 -11.93
C ILE A 313 -3.59 -4.01 -12.53
N ILE A 314 -3.40 -2.98 -11.71
CA ILE A 314 -3.48 -1.58 -12.17
C ILE A 314 -2.44 -1.29 -13.24
N THR A 315 -1.20 -1.74 -13.04
CA THR A 315 -0.10 -1.51 -14.00
C THR A 315 -0.24 -2.30 -15.28
N ALA A 316 -0.88 -3.48 -15.23
CA ALA A 316 -1.13 -4.32 -16.40
C ALA A 316 -2.41 -3.93 -17.15
N PHE A 317 -3.42 -3.41 -16.47
CA PHE A 317 -4.72 -3.02 -17.03
C PHE A 317 -4.58 -1.92 -18.08
N ILE A 318 -3.86 -0.84 -17.75
CA ILE A 318 -3.69 0.30 -18.66
C ILE A 318 -3.07 -0.11 -20.00
N PRO A 319 -1.90 -0.80 -20.03
CA PRO A 319 -1.33 -1.30 -21.29
C PRO A 319 -2.26 -2.27 -22.04
N ALA A 320 -2.97 -3.16 -21.33
CA ALA A 320 -3.88 -4.12 -21.95
C ALA A 320 -5.04 -3.43 -22.68
N VAL A 321 -5.65 -2.42 -22.06
CA VAL A 321 -6.74 -1.63 -22.65
C VAL A 321 -6.23 -0.83 -23.85
N LEU A 322 -5.06 -0.19 -23.72
CA LEU A 322 -4.45 0.55 -24.84
C LEU A 322 -4.13 -0.41 -26.03
N LEU A 323 -3.57 -1.59 -25.75
CA LEU A 323 -3.31 -2.58 -26.78
C LEU A 323 -4.58 -3.07 -27.44
N ALA A 324 -5.65 -3.30 -26.70
CA ALA A 324 -6.94 -3.67 -27.27
C ALA A 324 -7.46 -2.60 -28.22
N TRP A 325 -7.40 -1.34 -27.79
CA TRP A 325 -7.78 -0.19 -28.61
C TRP A 325 -6.98 -0.12 -29.90
N PHE A 326 -5.64 -0.23 -29.80
CA PHE A 326 -4.77 -0.14 -30.98
C PHE A 326 -4.88 -1.37 -31.90
N THR A 327 -5.18 -2.56 -31.36
CA THR A 327 -5.24 -3.79 -32.16
C THR A 327 -6.52 -3.86 -33.00
N TRP A 328 -7.67 -3.55 -32.41
CA TRP A 328 -8.98 -3.74 -33.07
C TRP A 328 -9.65 -2.42 -33.47
N GLY A 329 -9.31 -1.32 -32.80
CA GLY A 329 -9.88 -0.01 -33.09
C GLY A 329 -11.35 0.12 -32.76
N ASP A 330 -11.90 -0.72 -31.88
CA ASP A 330 -13.30 -0.70 -31.48
C ASP A 330 -13.45 -0.67 -29.95
N PHE A 331 -14.59 -0.11 -29.52
CA PHE A 331 -14.91 -0.05 -28.10
C PHE A 331 -15.33 -1.40 -27.52
N GLN A 332 -15.77 -2.34 -28.35
CA GLN A 332 -16.23 -3.64 -27.92
C GLN A 332 -15.08 -4.45 -27.31
N HIS A 333 -13.92 -4.51 -27.94
CA HIS A 333 -12.75 -5.23 -27.42
C HIS A 333 -12.16 -4.57 -26.20
N VAL A 334 -12.19 -3.24 -26.11
CA VAL A 334 -11.83 -2.50 -24.89
C VAL A 334 -12.72 -2.91 -23.73
N LEU A 335 -14.03 -3.03 -23.97
CA LEU A 335 -14.99 -3.44 -22.94
C LEU A 335 -14.75 -4.91 -22.53
N ILE A 336 -14.47 -5.80 -23.50
CA ILE A 336 -14.16 -7.21 -23.22
C ILE A 336 -12.91 -7.34 -22.36
N VAL A 337 -11.81 -6.65 -22.72
CA VAL A 337 -10.57 -6.67 -21.94
C VAL A 337 -10.80 -6.11 -20.54
N SER A 338 -11.51 -4.99 -20.43
CA SER A 338 -11.85 -4.41 -19.11
C SER A 338 -12.70 -5.37 -18.26
N SER A 339 -13.63 -6.06 -18.89
CA SER A 339 -14.47 -7.07 -18.22
C SER A 339 -13.67 -8.27 -17.75
N ILE A 340 -12.66 -8.71 -18.52
CA ILE A 340 -11.74 -9.80 -18.10
C ILE A 340 -10.99 -9.39 -16.83
N PHE A 341 -10.37 -8.22 -16.82
CA PHE A 341 -9.66 -7.75 -15.64
C PHE A 341 -10.58 -7.62 -14.42
N LEU A 342 -11.79 -7.07 -14.62
CA LEU A 342 -12.78 -6.97 -13.56
C LEU A 342 -13.21 -8.36 -13.06
N ALA A 343 -13.50 -9.29 -13.95
CA ALA A 343 -13.93 -10.64 -13.58
C ALA A 343 -12.82 -11.41 -12.84
N VAL A 344 -11.57 -11.33 -13.30
CA VAL A 344 -10.44 -11.98 -12.64
C VAL A 344 -10.19 -11.36 -11.27
N ASN A 345 -10.25 -10.02 -11.15
CA ASN A 345 -10.10 -9.33 -9.87
C ASN A 345 -11.24 -9.69 -8.88
N GLN A 346 -12.49 -9.81 -9.34
CA GLN A 346 -13.59 -10.28 -8.50
C GLN A 346 -13.43 -11.73 -8.08
N PHE A 347 -13.00 -12.59 -9.02
CA PHE A 347 -12.70 -14.00 -8.73
C PHE A 347 -11.57 -14.15 -7.73
N ASP A 348 -10.53 -13.31 -7.85
CA ASP A 348 -9.46 -13.22 -6.89
C ASP A 348 -9.99 -12.87 -5.50
N GLY A 349 -10.69 -11.74 -5.35
CA GLY A 349 -11.20 -11.26 -4.06
C GLY A 349 -12.21 -12.20 -3.39
N TRP A 350 -13.02 -12.94 -4.16
CA TRP A 350 -14.07 -13.80 -3.58
C TRP A 350 -13.63 -15.24 -3.36
N ILE A 351 -12.69 -15.74 -4.14
CA ILE A 351 -12.36 -17.17 -4.15
C ILE A 351 -10.88 -17.42 -3.85
N ILE A 352 -9.97 -16.74 -4.54
CA ILE A 352 -8.53 -17.03 -4.43
C ILE A 352 -7.99 -16.51 -3.09
N GLN A 353 -8.18 -15.23 -2.80
CA GLN A 353 -7.68 -14.61 -1.56
C GLN A 353 -8.19 -15.29 -0.30
N PRO A 354 -9.52 -15.55 -0.11
CA PRO A 354 -9.99 -16.25 1.08
C PRO A 354 -9.44 -17.65 1.24
N LYS A 355 -9.19 -18.38 0.13
CA LYS A 355 -8.65 -19.74 0.19
C LYS A 355 -7.15 -19.81 0.42
N ILE A 356 -6.38 -18.84 -0.07
CA ILE A 356 -4.92 -18.87 -0.06
C ILE A 356 -4.36 -18.05 1.09
N VAL A 357 -4.80 -16.80 1.23
CA VAL A 357 -4.35 -15.90 2.30
C VAL A 357 -5.15 -16.18 3.58
N GLY A 358 -6.43 -16.52 3.43
CA GLY A 358 -7.33 -16.90 4.51
C GLY A 358 -7.36 -15.88 5.64
N ASP A 359 -7.61 -16.37 6.86
CA ASP A 359 -7.62 -15.53 8.08
C ASP A 359 -6.22 -15.11 8.54
N SER A 360 -5.17 -15.40 7.74
CA SER A 360 -3.78 -15.18 8.16
C SER A 360 -3.46 -13.73 8.48
N VAL A 361 -4.13 -12.75 7.84
CA VAL A 361 -3.90 -11.33 8.08
C VAL A 361 -5.14 -10.64 8.65
N GLU A 362 -6.33 -11.25 8.53
CA GLU A 362 -7.63 -10.71 9.01
C GLU A 362 -7.82 -9.21 8.74
N LEU A 363 -7.29 -8.67 7.64
CA LEU A 363 -7.46 -7.28 7.26
C LEU A 363 -8.60 -7.16 6.25
N HIS A 364 -9.47 -6.18 6.47
CA HIS A 364 -10.51 -5.88 5.49
C HIS A 364 -9.87 -5.35 4.18
N PRO A 365 -10.36 -5.70 2.98
CA PRO A 365 -9.80 -5.26 1.70
C PRO A 365 -9.57 -3.76 1.60
N LEU A 366 -10.50 -2.94 2.12
CA LEU A 366 -10.32 -1.49 2.20
C LEU A 366 -9.11 -1.08 3.05
N THR A 367 -8.84 -1.80 4.14
CA THR A 367 -7.67 -1.53 4.99
C THR A 367 -6.39 -1.82 4.23
N VAL A 368 -6.35 -2.89 3.45
CA VAL A 368 -5.20 -3.22 2.58
C VAL A 368 -4.99 -2.12 1.54
N MET A 369 -6.04 -1.66 0.87
CA MET A 369 -5.96 -0.60 -0.12
C MET A 369 -5.45 0.72 0.48
N PHE A 370 -6.02 1.15 1.62
CA PHE A 370 -5.56 2.35 2.32
C PHE A 370 -4.14 2.19 2.87
N SER A 371 -3.76 1.00 3.33
CA SER A 371 -2.40 0.76 3.82
C SER A 371 -1.37 0.94 2.71
N VAL A 372 -1.63 0.42 1.51
CA VAL A 372 -0.74 0.62 0.36
C VAL A 372 -0.57 2.11 0.05
N LEU A 373 -1.67 2.87 0.00
CA LEU A 373 -1.61 4.31 -0.25
C LEU A 373 -0.84 5.06 0.85
N ILE A 374 -1.19 4.82 2.12
CA ILE A 374 -0.61 5.54 3.26
C ILE A 374 0.88 5.22 3.41
N TRP A 375 1.26 3.93 3.39
CA TRP A 375 2.65 3.56 3.59
C TRP A 375 3.54 3.93 2.40
N THR A 376 2.99 3.93 1.17
CA THR A 376 3.70 4.45 -0.01
C THR A 376 3.98 5.95 0.12
N LEU A 377 3.06 6.72 0.73
CA LEU A 377 3.28 8.14 0.98
C LEU A 377 4.26 8.39 2.14
N ILE A 378 4.20 7.58 3.21
CA ILE A 378 5.02 7.77 4.41
C ILE A 378 6.46 7.31 4.17
N LEU A 379 6.66 6.08 3.70
CA LEU A 379 7.99 5.48 3.52
C LEU A 379 8.59 5.76 2.13
N GLY A 380 7.75 6.26 1.20
CA GLY A 380 8.14 6.50 -0.19
C GLY A 380 8.15 5.23 -1.06
N GLY A 381 7.85 5.42 -2.34
CA GLY A 381 8.07 4.47 -3.41
C GLY A 381 7.70 3.00 -3.18
N LEU A 382 8.56 2.13 -3.68
CA LEU A 382 8.34 0.67 -3.69
C LEU A 382 8.44 0.04 -2.30
N ILE A 383 9.29 0.58 -1.42
CA ILE A 383 9.43 0.08 -0.04
C ILE A 383 8.12 0.24 0.72
N GLY A 384 7.53 1.42 0.66
CA GLY A 384 6.25 1.70 1.32
C GLY A 384 5.14 0.76 0.84
N ALA A 385 5.04 0.57 -0.49
CA ALA A 385 4.05 -0.32 -1.08
C ALA A 385 4.27 -1.79 -0.69
N LEU A 386 5.50 -2.28 -0.70
CA LEU A 386 5.84 -3.67 -0.36
C LEU A 386 5.60 -3.98 1.13
N LEU A 387 5.94 -3.03 2.01
CA LEU A 387 5.76 -3.18 3.46
C LEU A 387 4.38 -2.78 3.97
N ALA A 388 3.51 -2.24 3.14
CA ALA A 388 2.22 -1.68 3.54
C ALA A 388 1.38 -2.64 4.37
N VAL A 389 1.10 -3.82 3.84
CA VAL A 389 0.29 -4.85 4.52
C VAL A 389 1.01 -5.41 5.75
N PRO A 390 2.30 -5.79 5.66
CA PRO A 390 3.10 -6.18 6.81
C PRO A 390 3.08 -5.20 7.98
N LEU A 391 3.32 -3.92 7.71
CA LEU A 391 3.34 -2.90 8.77
C LEU A 391 1.96 -2.69 9.39
N THR A 392 0.91 -2.70 8.57
CA THR A 392 -0.46 -2.58 9.07
C THR A 392 -0.86 -3.80 9.91
N ALA A 393 -0.46 -5.01 9.51
CA ALA A 393 -0.66 -6.22 10.29
C ALA A 393 0.10 -6.16 11.63
N ALA A 394 1.35 -5.68 11.61
CA ALA A 394 2.14 -5.47 12.83
C ALA A 394 1.46 -4.49 13.80
N ILE A 395 0.96 -3.36 13.28
CA ILE A 395 0.20 -2.39 14.09
C ILE A 395 -1.06 -3.05 14.67
N LYS A 396 -1.79 -3.84 13.88
CA LYS A 396 -2.98 -4.57 14.36
C LYS A 396 -2.64 -5.51 15.51
N VAL A 397 -1.55 -6.29 15.41
CA VAL A 397 -1.08 -7.20 16.46
C VAL A 397 -0.74 -6.41 17.72
N LEU A 398 0.02 -5.33 17.60
CA LEU A 398 0.37 -4.46 18.72
C LEU A 398 -0.87 -3.86 19.38
N TYR A 399 -1.81 -3.35 18.59
CA TYR A 399 -3.08 -2.80 19.09
C TYR A 399 -3.90 -3.85 19.84
N LYS A 400 -4.08 -5.05 19.25
CA LYS A 400 -4.84 -6.16 19.86
C LYS A 400 -4.21 -6.57 21.19
N ARG A 401 -2.88 -6.70 21.23
CA ARG A 401 -2.17 -7.19 22.43
C ARG A 401 -2.06 -6.17 23.54
N TYR A 402 -1.68 -4.93 23.23
CA TYR A 402 -1.39 -3.93 24.26
C TYR A 402 -2.57 -3.03 24.63
N ILE A 403 -3.50 -2.81 23.73
CA ILE A 403 -4.64 -1.93 23.96
C ILE A 403 -5.91 -2.73 24.24
N TRP A 404 -6.31 -3.60 23.32
CA TRP A 404 -7.58 -4.31 23.43
C TRP A 404 -7.60 -5.30 24.59
N GLN A 405 -6.58 -6.16 24.73
CA GLN A 405 -6.54 -7.16 25.81
C GLN A 405 -6.42 -6.50 27.19
N ASN A 406 -5.63 -5.40 27.33
CA ASN A 406 -5.55 -4.68 28.57
C ASN A 406 -6.84 -3.90 28.91
N ALA A 407 -7.57 -3.42 27.91
CA ALA A 407 -8.87 -2.79 28.11
C ALA A 407 -9.97 -3.79 28.51
N SER A 408 -9.93 -5.00 27.94
CA SER A 408 -10.87 -6.08 28.26
C SER A 408 -10.61 -6.74 29.62
N MET A 409 -9.42 -6.58 30.19
CA MET A 409 -9.08 -7.07 31.54
C MET A 409 -9.43 -6.06 32.65
N ARG A 410 -9.95 -4.88 32.35
CA ARG A 410 -10.56 -4.04 33.38
C ARG A 410 -11.85 -4.73 33.79
N PRO A 411 -11.98 -5.21 35.05
CA PRO A 411 -13.27 -5.70 35.50
C PRO A 411 -14.28 -4.59 35.26
N MET A 412 -15.38 -4.88 34.57
CA MET A 412 -16.53 -4.01 34.68
C MET A 412 -16.77 -3.90 36.16
N THR A 413 -16.61 -2.72 36.73
CA THR A 413 -17.09 -2.45 38.08
C THR A 413 -18.51 -2.92 38.07
N GLU A 414 -18.77 -4.01 38.82
CA GLU A 414 -20.14 -4.46 39.07
C GLU A 414 -20.94 -3.21 39.40
N PRO A 415 -22.10 -3.01 38.76
CA PRO A 415 -22.97 -1.92 39.20
C PRO A 415 -23.12 -2.08 40.70
N VAL A 416 -22.67 -1.05 41.45
CA VAL A 416 -22.89 -0.99 42.88
C VAL A 416 -24.40 -1.10 43.05
N LEU A 417 -24.87 -2.31 43.36
CA LEU A 417 -26.26 -2.49 43.77
C LEU A 417 -26.48 -1.50 44.91
N PRO A 418 -27.52 -0.68 44.84
CA PRO A 418 -27.85 0.20 45.96
C PRO A 418 -27.94 -0.67 47.21
N PRO A 419 -27.48 -0.18 48.39
CA PRO A 419 -27.51 -0.95 49.61
C PRO A 419 -28.94 -1.44 49.84
N GLU A 420 -29.09 -2.76 49.94
CA GLU A 420 -30.38 -3.37 50.36
C GLU A 420 -30.83 -2.66 51.63
N HIS A 421 -31.97 -1.99 51.57
CA HIS A 421 -32.58 -1.41 52.75
C HIS A 421 -32.90 -2.57 53.69
N PRO A 422 -32.37 -2.59 54.93
CA PRO A 422 -32.71 -3.63 55.89
C PRO A 422 -34.16 -3.42 56.32
N GLY A 423 -35.09 -4.09 55.69
CA GLY A 423 -36.52 -4.03 56.07
C GLY A 423 -37.54 -4.58 55.09
N GLU A 424 -37.18 -4.96 53.89
CA GLU A 424 -38.15 -5.62 53.00
C GLU A 424 -38.05 -7.15 53.17
N GLN A 425 -39.01 -7.72 53.91
CA GLN A 425 -39.25 -9.15 53.94
C GLN A 425 -39.74 -9.60 52.57
N PRO A 426 -39.25 -10.74 52.05
CA PRO A 426 -39.77 -11.29 50.81
C PRO A 426 -41.26 -11.64 50.98
N PRO A 427 -42.08 -11.40 49.95
CA PRO A 427 -43.50 -11.76 50.01
C PRO A 427 -43.62 -13.30 50.17
N ASP A 428 -44.46 -13.69 51.15
CA ASP A 428 -44.82 -15.09 51.45
C ASP A 428 -45.20 -15.82 50.14
N THR A 429 -44.49 -16.86 49.83
CA THR A 429 -44.93 -17.83 48.84
C THR A 429 -46.15 -18.56 49.36
N PRO A 430 -47.29 -18.62 48.65
CA PRO A 430 -48.42 -19.45 49.08
C PRO A 430 -48.05 -20.94 48.94
N GLU A 431 -47.98 -21.61 50.09
CA GLU A 431 -48.10 -23.06 50.17
C GLU A 431 -49.49 -23.47 49.67
N GLY A 432 -49.50 -24.51 48.91
CA GLY A 432 -50.72 -25.25 48.83
C GLY A 432 -51.14 -25.74 47.46
N SER A 433 -50.96 -26.85 47.12
CA SER A 433 -51.82 -28.01 47.33
C SER A 433 -51.41 -29.12 46.37
N ALA A 434 -50.84 -30.14 46.94
CA ALA A 434 -50.92 -31.47 46.35
C ALA A 434 -52.40 -31.90 46.38
N HIS A 435 -52.91 -32.37 45.24
CA HIS A 435 -53.79 -33.53 45.10
C HIS A 435 -54.34 -33.70 43.70
N ALA A 436 -54.12 -34.89 43.23
CA ALA A 436 -54.68 -35.68 42.10
C ALA A 436 -53.88 -35.78 40.86
#